data_5a0e125129daa892e1952c630d701807
#
_entry.id   5a0e125129daa892e1952c630d701807
#
_cell.length_a   1.000
_cell.length_b   1.000
_cell.length_c   1.000
_cell.angle_alpha   90.00
_cell.angle_beta   90.00
_cell.angle_gamma   90.00
#
_symmetry.space_group_name_H-M   'P 1'
#
loop_
_entity.id
_entity.type
_entity.pdbx_description
1 polymer ?
#
loop_
_entity_poly.entity_id
_entity_poly.type
_entity_poly.pdbx_seq_one_letter_code
_entity_poly.pdbx_strand_id
1 'polypeptide(L)'
;LMQLGYSAAGLVMVEATAVEEIGRITHNCVGIYNEKCIQSLKKNLQLAKSVAPNKSYFGIQLAHAGRKASTQRPWEGRSTLTKEENPWKTICPSPIPFQETWHVPQEMKISDIERVKKQFISASLKAVEIGFDLIEIHGTHGYLLHQFLSPISNNRKDKYGGNIENRMRFPLEIFSSVKGVLPKNFPLGMRITGTEWENNGIDEN
;
A
#
# COMPACT_ATOMS: atom_id res chain seq x y z
N LEU A 1 15.35 -6.50 -9.48
CA LEU A 1 14.62 -5.81 -10.55
C LEU A 1 15.30 -5.95 -11.92
N MET A 2 16.63 -5.79 -12.02
CA MET A 2 17.41 -5.97 -13.26
C MET A 2 17.18 -7.34 -13.90
N GLN A 3 17.25 -8.42 -13.11
CA GLN A 3 17.02 -9.78 -13.62
C GLN A 3 15.63 -9.96 -14.23
N LEU A 4 14.60 -9.37 -13.62
CA LEU A 4 13.25 -9.37 -14.16
C LEU A 4 13.16 -8.52 -15.44
N GLY A 5 13.84 -7.38 -15.49
CA GLY A 5 13.94 -6.59 -16.71
C GLY A 5 14.57 -7.37 -17.86
N TYR A 6 15.69 -8.03 -17.60
CA TYR A 6 16.40 -8.85 -18.59
C TYR A 6 15.58 -10.05 -19.09
N SER A 7 14.61 -10.54 -18.31
CA SER A 7 13.78 -11.71 -18.69
C SER A 7 12.80 -11.45 -19.86
N ALA A 8 12.80 -10.27 -20.42
CA ALA A 8 11.89 -9.85 -21.50
C ALA A 8 10.40 -9.89 -21.12
N ALA A 9 10.06 -9.78 -19.82
CA ALA A 9 8.68 -9.61 -19.39
C ALA A 9 8.09 -8.33 -19.97
N GLY A 10 6.86 -8.40 -20.51
CA GLY A 10 6.17 -7.22 -21.04
C GLY A 10 5.82 -6.18 -19.96
N LEU A 11 5.59 -6.63 -18.73
CA LEU A 11 5.38 -5.77 -17.57
C LEU A 11 6.08 -6.36 -16.34
N VAL A 12 6.84 -5.54 -15.64
CA VAL A 12 7.47 -5.86 -14.35
C VAL A 12 6.89 -4.95 -13.27
N MET A 13 6.26 -5.53 -12.25
CA MET A 13 5.70 -4.78 -11.13
C MET A 13 6.68 -4.77 -9.95
N VAL A 14 7.00 -3.58 -9.44
CA VAL A 14 7.67 -3.44 -8.14
C VAL A 14 6.65 -3.75 -7.06
N GLU A 15 7.07 -4.56 -6.09
CA GLU A 15 6.27 -5.00 -4.94
C GLU A 15 5.67 -3.85 -4.14
N ALA A 16 4.77 -4.21 -3.20
CA ALA A 16 4.13 -3.27 -2.28
C ALA A 16 5.13 -2.27 -1.69
N THR A 17 5.05 -1.02 -2.16
CA THR A 17 5.95 0.07 -1.83
C THR A 17 5.26 1.04 -0.88
N ALA A 18 5.84 1.24 0.31
CA ALA A 18 5.26 2.05 1.36
C ALA A 18 5.22 3.53 0.98
N VAL A 19 4.03 4.16 1.07
CA VAL A 19 3.83 5.58 0.78
C VAL A 19 4.22 6.49 1.96
N GLU A 20 4.35 5.94 3.17
CA GLU A 20 4.90 6.60 4.35
C GLU A 20 5.67 5.60 5.22
N GLU A 21 6.52 6.08 6.09
CA GLU A 21 7.43 5.26 6.88
C GLU A 21 6.70 4.25 7.77
N ILE A 22 5.64 4.69 8.45
CA ILE A 22 4.82 3.80 9.30
C ILE A 22 3.95 2.82 8.51
N GLY A 23 3.83 3.02 7.20
CA GLY A 23 3.10 2.13 6.28
C GLY A 23 3.88 0.91 5.82
N ARG A 24 5.14 0.75 6.24
CA ARG A 24 5.94 -0.45 5.93
C ARG A 24 5.39 -1.69 6.65
N ILE A 25 5.47 -2.83 6.02
CA ILE A 25 5.16 -4.11 6.67
C ILE A 25 6.29 -4.45 7.64
N THR A 26 7.53 -4.46 7.16
CA THR A 26 8.75 -4.76 7.91
C THR A 26 9.75 -3.60 7.79
N HIS A 27 10.84 -3.64 8.56
CA HIS A 27 11.92 -2.65 8.47
C HIS A 27 12.52 -2.49 7.06
N ASN A 28 12.52 -3.55 6.26
CA ASN A 28 13.20 -3.59 4.96
C ASN A 28 12.27 -3.46 3.75
N CYS A 29 11.00 -3.11 3.97
CA CYS A 29 10.09 -2.88 2.85
C CYS A 29 10.56 -1.73 1.95
N VAL A 30 10.34 -1.89 0.67
CA VAL A 30 10.51 -0.81 -0.31
C VAL A 30 9.63 0.38 0.09
N GLY A 31 10.17 1.58 -0.04
CA GLY A 31 9.45 2.82 0.26
C GLY A 31 9.67 3.88 -0.82
N ILE A 32 8.77 4.87 -0.85
CA ILE A 32 8.86 6.05 -1.73
C ILE A 32 8.58 7.35 -0.96
N TYR A 33 8.71 7.31 0.36
CA TYR A 33 8.27 8.34 1.29
C TYR A 33 9.37 9.34 1.70
N ASN A 34 10.62 9.10 1.33
CA ASN A 34 11.73 10.03 1.57
C ASN A 34 12.74 10.01 0.42
N GLU A 35 13.61 11.01 0.38
CA GLU A 35 14.57 11.19 -0.71
C GLU A 35 15.50 9.99 -0.90
N LYS A 36 15.97 9.38 0.18
CA LYS A 36 16.85 8.19 0.13
C LYS A 36 16.16 7.01 -0.57
N CYS A 37 14.90 6.75 -0.24
CA CYS A 37 14.09 5.71 -0.87
C CYS A 37 13.86 6.03 -2.36
N ILE A 38 13.50 7.27 -2.68
CA ILE A 38 13.22 7.74 -4.04
C ILE A 38 14.46 7.56 -4.93
N GLN A 39 15.63 8.02 -4.47
CA GLN A 39 16.88 7.89 -5.23
C GLN A 39 17.31 6.42 -5.42
N SER A 40 17.11 5.58 -4.40
CA SER A 40 17.35 4.14 -4.52
C SER A 40 16.43 3.49 -5.56
N LEU A 41 15.13 3.78 -5.52
CA LEU A 41 14.17 3.29 -6.52
C LEU A 41 14.53 3.76 -7.92
N LYS A 42 14.81 5.06 -8.10
CA LYS A 42 15.21 5.65 -9.37
C LYS A 42 16.41 4.93 -9.98
N LYS A 43 17.48 4.76 -9.19
CA LYS A 43 18.69 4.05 -9.63
C LYS A 43 18.37 2.63 -10.07
N ASN A 44 17.64 1.87 -9.26
CA ASN A 44 17.30 0.48 -9.57
C ASN A 44 16.38 0.35 -10.79
N LEU A 45 15.44 1.29 -10.97
CA LEU A 45 14.56 1.34 -12.14
C LEU A 45 15.36 1.63 -13.42
N GLN A 46 16.26 2.62 -13.39
CA GLN A 46 17.13 2.96 -14.51
C GLN A 46 18.01 1.78 -14.94
N LEU A 47 18.63 1.09 -13.98
CA LEU A 47 19.42 -0.12 -14.25
C LEU A 47 18.56 -1.24 -14.84
N ALA A 48 17.33 -1.43 -14.35
CA ALA A 48 16.43 -2.43 -14.91
C ALA A 48 16.00 -2.10 -16.34
N LYS A 49 15.67 -0.83 -16.59
CA LYS A 49 15.29 -0.35 -17.94
C LYS A 49 16.46 -0.44 -18.93
N SER A 50 17.70 -0.23 -18.49
CA SER A 50 18.89 -0.30 -19.38
C SER A 50 19.18 -1.70 -19.92
N VAL A 51 18.70 -2.75 -19.27
CA VAL A 51 18.91 -4.15 -19.68
C VAL A 51 17.62 -4.80 -20.23
N ALA A 52 16.50 -4.11 -20.13
CA ALA A 52 15.22 -4.61 -20.58
C ALA A 52 15.02 -4.38 -22.09
N PRO A 53 14.30 -5.26 -22.81
CA PRO A 53 13.87 -5.00 -24.17
C PRO A 53 13.02 -3.73 -24.28
N ASN A 54 13.03 -3.05 -25.43
CA ASN A 54 12.35 -1.77 -25.69
C ASN A 54 10.82 -1.79 -25.46
N LYS A 55 10.21 -2.95 -25.27
CA LYS A 55 8.77 -3.13 -25.03
C LYS A 55 8.42 -3.54 -23.59
N SER A 56 9.37 -3.52 -22.67
CA SER A 56 9.11 -3.82 -21.27
C SER A 56 8.67 -2.58 -20.52
N TYR A 57 7.55 -2.68 -19.82
CA TYR A 57 7.02 -1.63 -18.95
C TYR A 57 7.31 -1.95 -17.48
N PHE A 58 7.44 -0.91 -16.66
CA PHE A 58 7.69 -1.04 -15.22
C PHE A 58 6.61 -0.32 -14.43
N GLY A 59 5.87 -1.10 -13.63
CA GLY A 59 4.87 -0.59 -12.71
C GLY A 59 5.33 -0.61 -11.27
N ILE A 60 4.62 0.13 -10.43
CA ILE A 60 4.83 0.17 -8.99
C ILE A 60 3.50 -0.01 -8.25
N GLN A 61 3.49 -0.85 -7.21
CA GLN A 61 2.35 -1.00 -6.33
C GLN A 61 2.52 -0.11 -5.10
N LEU A 62 1.69 0.91 -4.95
CA LEU A 62 1.68 1.81 -3.80
C LEU A 62 0.82 1.23 -2.68
N ALA A 63 1.37 1.16 -1.47
CA ALA A 63 0.78 0.45 -0.35
C ALA A 63 0.94 1.17 0.99
N HIS A 64 0.08 0.82 1.94
CA HIS A 64 0.21 1.11 3.35
C HIS A 64 -0.26 -0.11 4.15
N ALA A 65 0.59 -0.66 5.00
CA ALA A 65 0.30 -1.93 5.68
C ALA A 65 -0.81 -1.85 6.76
N GLY A 66 -1.08 -0.64 7.28
CA GLY A 66 -2.10 -0.48 8.31
C GLY A 66 -1.78 -1.28 9.58
N ARG A 67 -2.74 -2.04 10.11
CA ARG A 67 -2.57 -2.89 11.30
C ARG A 67 -1.59 -4.07 11.11
N LYS A 68 -1.22 -4.37 9.86
CA LYS A 68 -0.22 -5.40 9.52
C LYS A 68 1.18 -4.82 9.33
N ALA A 69 1.41 -3.55 9.71
CA ALA A 69 2.72 -2.93 9.76
C ALA A 69 3.48 -3.34 11.04
N SER A 70 4.76 -2.96 11.13
CA SER A 70 5.61 -3.22 12.31
C SER A 70 5.74 -4.71 12.63
N THR A 71 6.06 -5.51 11.61
CA THR A 71 6.17 -6.97 11.72
C THR A 71 7.56 -7.45 11.37
N GLN A 72 7.87 -8.64 11.87
CA GLN A 72 9.07 -9.39 11.51
C GLN A 72 9.02 -9.81 10.04
N ARG A 73 10.17 -10.03 9.47
CA ARG A 73 10.28 -10.58 8.11
C ARG A 73 9.74 -12.03 8.06
N PRO A 74 9.29 -12.52 6.90
CA PRO A 74 8.67 -13.85 6.79
C PRO A 74 9.52 -15.00 7.33
N TRP A 75 10.83 -14.88 7.28
CA TRP A 75 11.79 -15.89 7.76
C TRP A 75 12.20 -15.71 9.22
N GLU A 76 11.71 -14.67 9.91
CA GLU A 76 12.00 -14.38 11.32
C GLU A 76 10.84 -14.75 12.27
N GLY A 77 9.74 -15.26 11.75
CA GLY A 77 8.59 -15.71 12.54
C GLY A 77 7.24 -15.13 12.14
N ARG A 78 7.20 -14.07 11.33
CA ARG A 78 5.96 -13.41 10.84
C ARG A 78 5.07 -12.85 11.96
N SER A 79 5.64 -12.55 13.12
CA SER A 79 4.93 -11.92 14.23
C SER A 79 5.09 -10.40 14.21
N THR A 80 4.52 -9.73 15.19
CA THR A 80 4.82 -8.31 15.45
C THR A 80 6.25 -8.15 15.94
N LEU A 81 6.85 -7.00 15.67
CA LEU A 81 8.16 -6.66 16.24
C LEU A 81 8.09 -6.59 17.76
N THR A 82 9.10 -7.15 18.44
CA THR A 82 9.29 -7.03 19.88
C THR A 82 9.84 -5.64 20.24
N LYS A 83 9.89 -5.31 21.54
CA LYS A 83 10.44 -4.02 21.99
C LYS A 83 11.90 -3.81 21.57
N GLU A 84 12.67 -4.88 21.55
CA GLU A 84 14.09 -4.91 21.17
C GLU A 84 14.30 -4.71 19.66
N GLU A 85 13.28 -5.00 18.85
CA GLU A 85 13.29 -4.89 17.41
C GLU A 85 12.82 -3.50 16.90
N ASN A 86 12.69 -2.51 17.78
CA ASN A 86 12.26 -1.15 17.47
C ASN A 86 10.91 -1.08 16.72
N PRO A 87 9.81 -1.54 17.34
CA PRO A 87 8.48 -1.48 16.76
C PRO A 87 8.00 -0.03 16.62
N TRP A 88 7.16 0.21 15.65
CA TRP A 88 6.46 1.49 15.51
C TRP A 88 4.95 1.34 15.66
N LYS A 89 4.29 2.42 16.02
CA LYS A 89 2.83 2.47 16.15
C LYS A 89 2.16 2.27 14.81
N THR A 90 1.24 1.34 14.73
CA THR A 90 0.43 1.06 13.56
C THR A 90 -0.90 1.81 13.62
N ILE A 91 -1.50 2.06 12.47
CA ILE A 91 -2.79 2.74 12.31
C ILE A 91 -3.76 1.88 11.51
N CYS A 92 -5.06 2.05 11.76
CA CYS A 92 -6.13 1.34 11.04
C CYS A 92 -7.48 2.07 11.19
N PRO A 93 -8.55 1.64 10.49
CA PRO A 93 -9.87 2.24 10.69
C PRO A 93 -10.42 2.08 12.11
N SER A 94 -10.16 0.96 12.78
CA SER A 94 -10.63 0.67 14.13
C SER A 94 -9.56 -0.07 14.94
N PRO A 95 -9.48 0.05 16.28
CA PRO A 95 -8.39 -0.51 17.09
C PRO A 95 -8.53 -2.03 17.28
N ILE A 96 -8.61 -2.75 16.16
CA ILE A 96 -8.75 -4.20 16.10
C ILE A 96 -7.43 -4.78 15.62
N PRO A 97 -6.70 -5.59 16.42
CA PRO A 97 -5.46 -6.23 16.00
C PRO A 97 -5.72 -7.22 14.87
N PHE A 98 -4.69 -7.55 14.12
CA PHE A 98 -4.80 -8.55 13.04
C PHE A 98 -4.97 -9.97 13.60
N GLN A 99 -4.30 -10.28 14.71
CA GLN A 99 -4.43 -11.51 15.51
C GLN A 99 -4.38 -11.13 16.99
N GLU A 100 -4.90 -11.99 17.87
CA GLU A 100 -4.96 -11.73 19.31
C GLU A 100 -3.61 -11.36 19.93
N THR A 101 -2.54 -11.97 19.45
CA THR A 101 -1.17 -11.75 19.96
C THR A 101 -0.47 -10.53 19.34
N TRP A 102 -1.11 -9.89 18.37
CA TRP A 102 -0.52 -8.74 17.68
C TRP A 102 -0.80 -7.43 18.42
N HIS A 103 0.05 -6.43 18.19
CA HIS A 103 -0.16 -5.11 18.78
C HIS A 103 -1.50 -4.51 18.31
N VAL A 104 -2.19 -3.86 19.25
CA VAL A 104 -3.42 -3.13 18.94
C VAL A 104 -3.07 -1.85 18.20
N PRO A 105 -3.57 -1.67 16.97
CA PRO A 105 -3.30 -0.46 16.19
C PRO A 105 -4.07 0.74 16.73
N GLN A 106 -3.58 1.94 16.44
CA GLN A 106 -4.28 3.18 16.75
C GLN A 106 -5.39 3.44 15.72
N GLU A 107 -6.59 3.76 16.19
CA GLU A 107 -7.66 4.22 15.30
C GLU A 107 -7.29 5.53 14.62
N MET A 108 -7.44 5.58 13.30
CA MET A 108 -7.17 6.76 12.50
C MET A 108 -8.19 7.87 12.78
N LYS A 109 -7.70 9.06 13.11
CA LYS A 109 -8.48 10.29 13.10
C LYS A 109 -8.69 10.78 11.66
N ILE A 110 -9.60 11.72 11.47
CA ILE A 110 -9.81 12.34 10.15
C ILE A 110 -8.52 12.98 9.63
N SER A 111 -7.70 13.57 10.52
CA SER A 111 -6.38 14.10 10.16
C SER A 111 -5.41 13.05 9.63
N ASP A 112 -5.47 11.81 10.14
CA ASP A 112 -4.63 10.71 9.66
C ASP A 112 -5.10 10.23 8.28
N ILE A 113 -6.42 10.17 8.06
CA ILE A 113 -7.02 9.85 6.75
C ILE A 113 -6.56 10.86 5.69
N GLU A 114 -6.64 12.16 5.99
CA GLU A 114 -6.18 13.21 5.09
C GLU A 114 -4.64 13.16 4.87
N ARG A 115 -3.87 12.87 5.91
CA ARG A 115 -2.41 12.70 5.82
C ARG A 115 -2.06 11.54 4.89
N VAL A 116 -2.63 10.37 5.10
CA VAL A 116 -2.36 9.18 4.27
C VAL A 116 -2.77 9.43 2.81
N LYS A 117 -3.91 10.07 2.57
CA LYS A 117 -4.33 10.47 1.22
C LYS A 117 -3.27 11.34 0.52
N LYS A 118 -2.73 12.34 1.23
CA LYS A 118 -1.62 13.18 0.71
C LYS A 118 -0.35 12.36 0.44
N GLN A 119 -0.05 11.35 1.24
CA GLN A 119 1.10 10.46 1.00
C GLN A 119 0.93 9.63 -0.27
N PHE A 120 -0.26 9.08 -0.56
CA PHE A 120 -0.53 8.40 -1.83
C PHE A 120 -0.39 9.34 -3.03
N ILE A 121 -0.89 10.56 -2.93
CA ILE A 121 -0.73 11.59 -3.99
C ILE A 121 0.76 11.89 -4.23
N SER A 122 1.50 12.18 -3.17
CA SER A 122 2.93 12.48 -3.25
C SER A 122 3.73 11.32 -3.83
N ALA A 123 3.48 10.09 -3.35
CA ALA A 123 4.10 8.86 -3.85
C ALA A 123 3.83 8.64 -5.34
N SER A 124 2.61 8.91 -5.78
CA SER A 124 2.22 8.76 -7.19
C SER A 124 2.95 9.76 -8.10
N LEU A 125 3.05 11.02 -7.69
CA LEU A 125 3.82 12.04 -8.43
C LEU A 125 5.30 11.66 -8.51
N LYS A 126 5.88 11.17 -7.40
CA LYS A 126 7.27 10.70 -7.37
C LYS A 126 7.47 9.46 -8.24
N ALA A 127 6.53 8.52 -8.26
CA ALA A 127 6.59 7.35 -9.15
C ALA A 127 6.66 7.76 -10.63
N VAL A 128 5.84 8.72 -11.05
CA VAL A 128 5.90 9.28 -12.41
C VAL A 128 7.23 9.98 -12.68
N GLU A 129 7.68 10.84 -11.74
CA GLU A 129 8.94 11.61 -11.86
C GLU A 129 10.15 10.70 -12.06
N ILE A 130 10.23 9.59 -11.34
CA ILE A 130 11.36 8.65 -11.45
C ILE A 130 11.25 7.68 -12.63
N GLY A 131 10.13 7.69 -13.34
CA GLY A 131 9.97 7.03 -14.63
C GLY A 131 9.24 5.69 -14.62
N PHE A 132 8.36 5.42 -13.64
CA PHE A 132 7.43 4.28 -13.73
C PHE A 132 6.39 4.51 -14.84
N ASP A 133 5.96 3.44 -15.47
CA ASP A 133 5.04 3.45 -16.62
C ASP A 133 3.57 3.24 -16.21
N LEU A 134 3.34 2.69 -15.00
CA LEU A 134 2.01 2.52 -14.41
C LEU A 134 2.06 2.48 -12.88
N ILE A 135 0.93 2.77 -12.25
CA ILE A 135 0.74 2.69 -10.81
C ILE A 135 -0.43 1.76 -10.51
N GLU A 136 -0.23 0.87 -9.53
CA GLU A 136 -1.29 0.08 -8.92
C GLU A 136 -1.45 0.50 -7.45
N ILE A 137 -2.66 0.83 -7.03
CA ILE A 137 -2.98 1.09 -5.62
C ILE A 137 -3.34 -0.23 -4.95
N HIS A 138 -2.69 -0.53 -3.83
CA HIS A 138 -2.89 -1.76 -3.10
C HIS A 138 -4.10 -1.68 -2.15
N GLY A 139 -5.23 -2.25 -2.55
CA GLY A 139 -6.48 -2.31 -1.79
C GLY A 139 -6.90 -3.72 -1.36
N THR A 140 -5.93 -4.64 -1.16
CA THR A 140 -6.20 -6.05 -0.83
C THR A 140 -5.32 -6.58 0.33
N HIS A 141 -5.37 -7.87 0.60
CA HIS A 141 -4.53 -8.65 1.52
C HIS A 141 -4.59 -8.20 2.99
N GLY A 142 -5.67 -7.54 3.41
CA GLY A 142 -5.81 -7.05 4.77
C GLY A 142 -4.91 -5.86 5.10
N TYR A 143 -4.39 -5.13 4.10
CA TYR A 143 -3.66 -3.88 4.29
C TYR A 143 -4.61 -2.68 4.42
N LEU A 144 -4.09 -1.47 4.63
CA LEU A 144 -4.89 -0.34 5.12
C LEU A 144 -6.18 -0.08 4.32
N LEU A 145 -6.13 -0.03 2.99
CA LEU A 145 -7.32 0.26 2.20
C LEU A 145 -8.34 -0.87 2.26
N HIS A 146 -7.87 -2.11 2.27
CA HIS A 146 -8.73 -3.27 2.52
C HIS A 146 -9.34 -3.23 3.93
N GLN A 147 -8.58 -2.79 4.96
CA GLN A 147 -9.09 -2.66 6.32
C GLN A 147 -10.27 -1.68 6.41
N PHE A 148 -10.30 -0.64 5.58
CA PHE A 148 -11.46 0.26 5.49
C PHE A 148 -12.66 -0.40 4.79
N LEU A 149 -12.41 -1.20 3.76
CA LEU A 149 -13.47 -1.92 3.02
C LEU A 149 -14.12 -3.01 3.86
N SER A 150 -13.34 -3.75 4.62
CA SER A 150 -13.78 -4.93 5.38
C SER A 150 -14.61 -4.56 6.61
N PRO A 151 -15.83 -5.12 6.75
CA PRO A 151 -16.62 -4.94 7.97
C PRO A 151 -15.98 -5.62 9.19
N ILE A 152 -15.09 -6.59 9.00
CA ILE A 152 -14.37 -7.28 10.08
C ILE A 152 -13.36 -6.34 10.77
N SER A 153 -12.74 -5.44 10.02
CA SER A 153 -11.70 -4.54 10.52
C SER A 153 -12.12 -3.08 10.65
N ASN A 154 -13.34 -2.75 10.24
CA ASN A 154 -13.86 -1.38 10.25
C ASN A 154 -15.19 -1.26 11.00
N ASN A 155 -15.10 -0.90 12.29
CA ASN A 155 -16.25 -0.68 13.18
C ASN A 155 -16.55 0.82 13.36
N ARG A 156 -16.03 1.69 12.47
CA ARG A 156 -16.25 3.15 12.54
C ARG A 156 -17.74 3.50 12.47
N LYS A 157 -18.10 4.60 13.13
CA LYS A 157 -19.46 5.15 13.14
C LYS A 157 -19.57 6.48 12.38
N ASP A 158 -18.47 6.93 11.77
CA ASP A 158 -18.43 8.13 10.95
C ASP A 158 -18.63 7.79 9.45
N LYS A 159 -18.44 8.79 8.59
CA LYS A 159 -18.60 8.64 7.12
C LYS A 159 -17.66 7.65 6.45
N TYR A 160 -16.73 7.02 7.18
CA TYR A 160 -15.78 6.02 6.68
C TYR A 160 -16.09 4.60 7.19
N GLY A 161 -17.22 4.37 7.86
CA GLY A 161 -17.61 3.07 8.39
C GLY A 161 -19.12 2.82 8.32
N GLY A 162 -19.53 1.62 8.70
CA GLY A 162 -20.93 1.19 8.62
C GLY A 162 -21.27 0.53 7.28
N ASN A 163 -22.11 1.13 6.45
CA ASN A 163 -22.50 0.58 5.15
C ASN A 163 -21.36 0.56 4.14
N ILE A 164 -21.54 -0.19 3.04
CA ILE A 164 -20.49 -0.40 2.03
C ILE A 164 -20.05 0.92 1.37
N GLU A 165 -20.95 1.86 1.11
CA GLU A 165 -20.65 3.16 0.51
C GLU A 165 -19.68 3.96 1.37
N ASN A 166 -19.86 3.93 2.68
CA ASN A 166 -18.99 4.58 3.63
C ASN A 166 -17.63 3.87 3.73
N ARG A 167 -17.62 2.54 3.75
CA ARG A 167 -16.36 1.77 3.80
C ARG A 167 -15.55 1.92 2.53
N MET A 168 -16.18 2.04 1.35
CA MET A 168 -15.50 2.31 0.07
C MET A 168 -14.96 3.74 -0.04
N ARG A 169 -15.46 4.69 0.75
CA ARG A 169 -15.16 6.11 0.62
C ARG A 169 -13.67 6.42 0.61
N PHE A 170 -12.93 5.95 1.60
CA PHE A 170 -11.49 6.24 1.71
C PHE A 170 -10.67 5.65 0.55
N PRO A 171 -10.80 4.37 0.17
CA PRO A 171 -10.17 3.84 -1.03
C PRO A 171 -10.51 4.61 -2.31
N LEU A 172 -11.77 4.99 -2.50
CA LEU A 172 -12.21 5.75 -3.67
C LEU A 172 -11.68 7.20 -3.66
N GLU A 173 -11.63 7.86 -2.49
CA GLU A 173 -11.02 9.19 -2.35
C GLU A 173 -9.53 9.16 -2.73
N ILE A 174 -8.78 8.12 -2.30
CA ILE A 174 -7.38 7.93 -2.70
C ILE A 174 -7.27 7.75 -4.20
N PHE A 175 -8.04 6.80 -4.77
CA PHE A 175 -8.00 6.52 -6.21
C PHE A 175 -8.30 7.77 -7.04
N SER A 176 -9.38 8.48 -6.71
CA SER A 176 -9.80 9.70 -7.41
C SER A 176 -8.77 10.83 -7.28
N SER A 177 -8.21 11.02 -6.07
CA SER A 177 -7.19 12.03 -5.83
C SER A 177 -5.89 11.75 -6.60
N VAL A 178 -5.44 10.50 -6.61
CA VAL A 178 -4.29 10.07 -7.40
C VAL A 178 -4.57 10.24 -8.89
N LYS A 179 -5.73 9.80 -9.38
CA LYS A 179 -6.12 9.97 -10.78
C LYS A 179 -6.13 11.44 -11.21
N GLY A 180 -6.57 12.33 -10.33
CA GLY A 180 -6.67 13.77 -10.58
C GLY A 180 -5.31 14.48 -10.74
N VAL A 181 -4.22 13.92 -10.22
CA VAL A 181 -2.88 14.52 -10.29
C VAL A 181 -1.96 13.84 -11.33
N LEU A 182 -2.34 12.67 -11.82
CA LEU A 182 -1.56 11.95 -12.83
C LEU A 182 -1.73 12.57 -14.24
N PRO A 183 -0.71 12.44 -15.11
CA PRO A 183 -0.84 12.84 -16.50
C PRO A 183 -2.07 12.20 -17.17
N LYS A 184 -2.67 12.91 -18.13
CA LYS A 184 -3.77 12.37 -18.95
C LYS A 184 -3.34 11.04 -19.59
N ASN A 185 -4.16 10.02 -19.45
CA ASN A 185 -3.91 8.65 -19.94
C ASN A 185 -2.79 7.87 -19.23
N PHE A 186 -2.23 8.36 -18.12
CA PHE A 186 -1.31 7.54 -17.32
C PHE A 186 -2.06 6.33 -16.73
N PRO A 187 -1.55 5.09 -16.92
CA PRO A 187 -2.20 3.90 -16.42
C PRO A 187 -2.25 3.87 -14.88
N LEU A 188 -3.45 3.80 -14.32
CA LEU A 188 -3.71 3.67 -12.91
C LEU A 188 -4.70 2.54 -12.69
N GLY A 189 -4.34 1.57 -11.85
CA GLY A 189 -5.19 0.47 -11.40
C GLY A 189 -5.31 0.45 -9.86
N MET A 190 -6.26 -0.35 -9.37
CA MET A 190 -6.37 -0.72 -7.97
C MET A 190 -6.56 -2.22 -7.88
N ARG A 191 -5.77 -2.88 -7.05
CA ARG A 191 -5.97 -4.27 -6.68
C ARG A 191 -6.90 -4.34 -5.48
N ILE A 192 -7.99 -5.08 -5.60
CA ILE A 192 -9.00 -5.24 -4.54
C ILE A 192 -9.19 -6.71 -4.19
N THR A 193 -9.67 -6.98 -2.98
CA THR A 193 -10.06 -8.33 -2.53
C THR A 193 -11.46 -8.65 -3.04
N GLY A 194 -11.65 -9.79 -3.69
CA GLY A 194 -12.96 -10.29 -4.12
C GLY A 194 -13.72 -10.93 -2.97
N THR A 195 -13.04 -11.74 -2.14
CA THR A 195 -13.63 -12.37 -0.96
C THR A 195 -12.61 -12.50 0.17
N GLU A 196 -13.08 -12.43 1.41
CA GLU A 196 -12.24 -12.64 2.60
C GLU A 196 -12.27 -14.09 3.12
N TRP A 197 -13.15 -14.92 2.59
CA TRP A 197 -13.38 -16.31 3.04
C TRP A 197 -13.78 -16.43 4.52
N GLU A 198 -14.32 -15.36 5.09
CA GLU A 198 -14.73 -15.24 6.48
C GLU A 198 -16.21 -14.84 6.58
N ASN A 199 -16.89 -15.38 7.60
CA ASN A 199 -18.27 -14.99 7.89
C ASN A 199 -18.34 -13.48 8.17
N ASN A 200 -19.29 -12.79 7.54
CA ASN A 200 -19.46 -11.35 7.60
C ASN A 200 -18.28 -10.53 7.03
N GLY A 201 -17.41 -11.15 6.25
CA GLY A 201 -16.38 -10.46 5.48
C GLY A 201 -16.91 -9.87 4.17
N ILE A 202 -16.00 -9.39 3.33
CA ILE A 202 -16.30 -9.02 1.94
C ILE A 202 -16.49 -10.31 1.14
N ASP A 203 -17.52 -10.36 0.34
CA ASP A 203 -17.78 -11.40 -0.66
C ASP A 203 -18.11 -10.77 -2.03
N GLU A 204 -18.39 -11.58 -3.00
CA GLU A 204 -18.67 -11.20 -4.38
C GLU A 204 -20.15 -10.82 -4.65
N ASN A 205 -21.01 -10.83 -3.61
CA ASN A 205 -22.44 -10.53 -3.69
C ASN A 205 -22.78 -9.11 -3.24
#